data_a2b0c46b076888df9af49f5a81634bb7
#
_entry.id   a2b0c46b076888df9af49f5a81634bb7
#
_cell.length_a   1.000
_cell.length_b   1.000
_cell.length_c   1.000
_cell.angle_alpha   90.00
_cell.angle_beta   90.00
_cell.angle_gamma   90.00
#
_symmetry.space_group_name_H-M   'P 1'
#
loop_
_entity.id
_entity.type
_entity.pdbx_description
1 polymer ?
#
loop_
_entity_poly.entity_id
_entity_poly.type
_entity_poly.pdbx_seq_one_letter_code
_entity_poly.pdbx_strand_id
1 'polypeptide(L)'
;FMAASRDMMRKLPGRIVGETVDSRGNRGFVLTLQAREQHIRREKAGSNICSNEALCALTASVYLSAMGPEGLTQTAVLCASKAHYLQKELEKAGLPPVYKKEFFHEFVTASPVDGKRLLGALEEKGFLGGLLLPDGNLLWCATDKNSREEMDELVRLVKEVCGQ
;
A
#
# COMPACT_ATOMS: atom_id res chain seq x y z
N PHE A 1 7.12 8.71 -1.61
CA PHE A 1 7.55 9.44 -2.82
C PHE A 1 6.31 9.90 -3.60
N MET A 2 6.41 11.07 -4.22
CA MET A 2 5.33 11.60 -5.06
C MET A 2 5.94 12.17 -6.34
N ALA A 3 5.34 11.84 -7.48
CA ALA A 3 5.67 12.42 -8.76
C ALA A 3 4.43 13.13 -9.34
N ALA A 4 4.63 14.27 -9.95
CA ALA A 4 3.55 15.04 -10.56
C ALA A 4 3.98 15.62 -11.89
N SER A 5 3.03 15.74 -12.83
CA SER A 5 3.26 16.46 -14.07
C SER A 5 3.46 17.98 -13.81
N ARG A 6 4.07 18.67 -14.76
CA ARG A 6 4.28 20.12 -14.68
C ARG A 6 2.98 20.90 -14.43
N ASP A 7 1.89 20.48 -15.04
CA ASP A 7 0.58 21.14 -14.91
C ASP A 7 -0.04 20.95 -13.54
N MET A 8 0.25 19.81 -12.90
CA MET A 8 -0.23 19.47 -11.56
C MET A 8 0.63 20.06 -10.45
N MET A 9 1.86 20.47 -10.73
CA MET A 9 2.81 20.98 -9.73
C MET A 9 2.23 22.12 -8.86
N ARG A 10 1.48 23.04 -9.46
CA ARG A 10 0.85 24.16 -8.73
C ARG A 10 -0.36 23.74 -7.87
N LYS A 11 -0.87 22.54 -8.06
CA LYS A 11 -2.00 21.97 -7.29
C LYS A 11 -1.55 21.08 -6.13
N LEU A 12 -0.26 20.77 -6.05
CA LEU A 12 0.30 19.97 -4.94
C LEU A 12 0.11 20.71 -3.61
N PRO A 13 -0.36 20.03 -2.56
CA PRO A 13 -0.42 20.59 -1.22
C PRO A 13 0.97 20.67 -0.56
N GLY A 14 1.06 21.42 0.53
CA GLY A 14 2.26 21.51 1.35
C GLY A 14 3.37 22.39 0.80
N ARG A 15 4.51 22.35 1.45
CA ARG A 15 5.70 23.13 1.10
C ARG A 15 6.52 22.37 0.06
N ILE A 16 6.99 23.10 -0.94
CA ILE A 16 7.84 22.55 -1.99
C ILE A 16 9.21 23.24 -1.92
N VAL A 17 10.25 22.44 -1.80
CA VAL A 17 11.64 22.89 -1.79
C VAL A 17 12.23 22.65 -3.17
N GLY A 18 12.77 23.70 -3.77
CA GLY A 18 13.48 23.66 -5.05
C GLY A 18 14.99 23.64 -4.84
N GLU A 19 15.70 22.89 -5.66
CA GLU A 19 17.16 22.95 -5.72
C GLU A 19 17.59 24.20 -6.51
N THR A 20 18.64 24.86 -6.04
CA THR A 20 19.24 26.05 -6.67
C THR A 20 20.73 26.09 -6.36
N VAL A 21 21.41 27.14 -6.80
CA VAL A 21 22.81 27.41 -6.42
C VAL A 21 22.92 28.76 -5.73
N ASP A 22 23.88 28.87 -4.81
CA ASP A 22 24.21 30.12 -4.17
C ASP A 22 25.04 31.05 -5.11
N SER A 23 25.38 32.24 -4.62
CA SER A 23 26.19 33.20 -5.38
C SER A 23 27.62 32.72 -5.69
N ARG A 24 28.07 31.62 -5.08
CA ARG A 24 29.37 30.99 -5.29
C ARG A 24 29.28 29.74 -6.16
N GLY A 25 28.08 29.38 -6.63
CA GLY A 25 27.82 28.18 -7.43
C GLY A 25 27.65 26.88 -6.61
N ASN A 26 27.59 26.95 -5.27
CA ASN A 26 27.35 25.77 -4.45
C ASN A 26 25.87 25.43 -4.45
N ARG A 27 25.60 24.14 -4.35
CA ARG A 27 24.22 23.60 -4.22
C ARG A 27 23.52 24.19 -3.02
N GLY A 28 22.31 24.67 -3.23
CA GLY A 28 21.45 25.23 -2.19
C GLY A 28 19.98 24.83 -2.40
N PHE A 29 19.15 25.16 -1.43
CA PHE A 29 17.73 24.87 -1.48
C PHE A 29 16.91 26.10 -1.09
N VAL A 30 15.76 26.27 -1.73
CA VAL A 30 14.87 27.38 -1.50
C VAL A 30 13.41 26.92 -1.46
N LEU A 31 12.63 27.51 -0.55
CA LEU A 31 11.19 27.31 -0.56
C LEU A 31 10.56 27.94 -1.80
N THR A 32 9.79 27.15 -2.54
CA THR A 32 9.08 27.58 -3.74
C THR A 32 7.58 27.57 -3.51
N LEU A 33 6.82 28.37 -4.28
CA LEU A 33 5.35 28.40 -4.28
C LEU A 33 4.76 28.63 -2.87
N GLN A 34 5.35 29.52 -2.10
CA GLN A 34 5.06 29.74 -0.68
C GLN A 34 3.64 30.19 -0.32
N ALA A 35 2.93 30.86 -1.22
CA ALA A 35 1.63 31.46 -0.92
C ALA A 35 0.47 30.43 -0.90
N ARG A 36 0.63 29.31 -0.22
CA ARG A 36 -0.35 28.19 -0.17
C ARG A 36 -0.84 27.87 1.22
N GLU A 37 -0.09 28.25 2.23
CA GLU A 37 -0.34 27.85 3.60
C GLU A 37 -1.49 28.62 4.22
N GLN A 38 -2.15 28.02 5.21
CA GLN A 38 -3.31 28.54 5.89
C GLN A 38 -3.05 29.90 6.56
N HIS A 39 -1.87 30.10 7.17
CA HIS A 39 -1.51 31.37 7.82
C HIS A 39 -1.34 32.53 6.84
N ILE A 40 -1.18 32.27 5.53
CA ILE A 40 -1.10 33.26 4.47
C ILE A 40 -2.44 33.39 3.73
N ARG A 41 -3.01 32.26 3.31
CA ARG A 41 -4.21 32.21 2.43
C ARG A 41 -5.51 32.02 3.19
N ARG A 42 -5.47 31.72 4.49
CA ARG A 42 -6.63 31.47 5.36
C ARG A 42 -7.57 30.44 4.71
N GLU A 43 -8.83 30.77 4.48
CA GLU A 43 -9.84 29.91 3.85
C GLU A 43 -9.51 29.51 2.40
N LYS A 44 -8.61 30.21 1.75
CA LYS A 44 -8.15 29.92 0.37
C LYS A 44 -6.88 29.09 0.32
N ALA A 45 -6.44 28.53 1.46
CA ALA A 45 -5.26 27.70 1.50
C ALA A 45 -5.48 26.41 0.68
N GLY A 46 -4.46 26.00 -0.06
CA GLY A 46 -4.47 24.73 -0.78
C GLY A 46 -4.21 23.52 0.13
N SER A 47 -3.76 23.76 1.35
CA SER A 47 -3.48 22.73 2.35
C SER A 47 -3.52 23.33 3.76
N ASN A 48 -4.02 22.58 4.73
CA ASN A 48 -3.99 22.88 6.16
C ASN A 48 -2.89 22.11 6.90
N ILE A 49 -1.94 21.51 6.18
CA ILE A 49 -0.81 20.80 6.76
C ILE A 49 0.10 21.79 7.48
N CYS A 50 0.25 21.61 8.78
CA CYS A 50 1.10 22.42 9.65
C CYS A 50 2.38 21.69 10.04
N SER A 51 2.31 20.37 10.23
CA SER A 51 3.40 19.48 10.60
C SER A 51 3.96 18.76 9.37
N ASN A 52 5.00 17.97 9.58
CA ASN A 52 5.58 17.13 8.53
C ASN A 52 5.90 15.74 9.08
N GLU A 53 6.18 14.80 8.21
CA GLU A 53 6.49 13.41 8.50
C GLU A 53 8.01 13.16 8.50
N ALA A 54 8.80 14.07 9.10
CA ALA A 54 10.27 13.98 9.10
C ALA A 54 10.78 12.68 9.72
N LEU A 55 10.16 12.20 10.80
CA LEU A 55 10.51 10.93 11.43
C LEU A 55 10.24 9.75 10.50
N CYS A 56 9.07 9.71 9.86
CA CYS A 56 8.75 8.67 8.89
C CYS A 56 9.67 8.73 7.66
N ALA A 57 10.02 9.93 7.20
CA ALA A 57 10.96 10.11 6.10
C ALA A 57 12.37 9.61 6.47
N LEU A 58 12.83 9.87 7.69
CA LEU A 58 14.10 9.34 8.20
C LEU A 58 14.06 7.80 8.27
N THR A 59 13.01 7.23 8.83
CA THR A 59 12.82 5.78 8.89
C THR A 59 12.85 5.16 7.49
N ALA A 60 12.14 5.74 6.53
CA ALA A 60 12.15 5.29 5.15
C ALA A 60 13.56 5.39 4.52
N SER A 61 14.30 6.47 4.79
CA SER A 61 15.67 6.65 4.31
C SER A 61 16.62 5.59 4.85
N VAL A 62 16.54 5.29 6.15
CA VAL A 62 17.32 4.23 6.79
C VAL A 62 16.97 2.86 6.19
N TYR A 63 15.67 2.55 6.05
CA TYR A 63 15.21 1.30 5.45
C TYR A 63 15.72 1.14 4.01
N LEU A 64 15.56 2.16 3.16
CA LEU A 64 16.02 2.12 1.78
C LEU A 64 17.53 1.95 1.67
N SER A 65 18.30 2.60 2.56
CA SER A 65 19.75 2.45 2.60
C SER A 65 20.19 1.06 3.06
N ALA A 66 19.49 0.47 4.04
CA ALA A 66 19.78 -0.87 4.54
C ALA A 66 19.45 -1.96 3.53
N MET A 67 18.33 -1.85 2.84
CA MET A 67 17.88 -2.84 1.85
C MET A 67 18.68 -2.74 0.54
N GLY A 68 19.04 -1.55 0.13
CA GLY A 68 19.67 -1.32 -1.16
C GLY A 68 18.78 -1.69 -2.36
N PRO A 69 19.26 -1.53 -3.59
CA PRO A 69 18.45 -1.82 -4.79
C PRO A 69 18.09 -3.29 -4.93
N GLU A 70 18.99 -4.19 -4.56
CA GLU A 70 18.75 -5.64 -4.62
C GLU A 70 17.71 -6.08 -3.61
N GLY A 71 17.81 -5.64 -2.35
CA GLY A 71 16.82 -5.97 -1.31
C GLY A 71 15.44 -5.44 -1.64
N LEU A 72 15.32 -4.24 -2.20
CA LEU A 72 14.04 -3.69 -2.66
C LEU A 72 13.44 -4.52 -3.80
N THR A 73 14.26 -4.94 -4.76
CA THR A 73 13.82 -5.80 -5.86
C THR A 73 13.35 -7.16 -5.34
N GLN A 74 14.11 -7.78 -4.45
CA GLN A 74 13.72 -9.06 -3.82
C GLN A 74 12.40 -8.95 -3.07
N THR A 75 12.23 -7.91 -2.26
CA THR A 75 10.98 -7.66 -1.53
C THR A 75 9.80 -7.54 -2.49
N ALA A 76 9.94 -6.78 -3.57
CA ALA A 76 8.89 -6.61 -4.58
C ALA A 76 8.53 -7.95 -5.25
N VAL A 77 9.52 -8.74 -5.65
CA VAL A 77 9.33 -10.07 -6.26
C VAL A 77 8.64 -11.03 -5.27
N LEU A 78 9.05 -11.03 -4.00
CA LEU A 78 8.44 -11.84 -2.97
C LEU A 78 6.98 -11.46 -2.74
N CYS A 79 6.67 -10.16 -2.62
CA CYS A 79 5.28 -9.69 -2.48
C CYS A 79 4.42 -10.16 -3.65
N ALA A 80 4.86 -9.92 -4.88
CA ALA A 80 4.12 -10.34 -6.07
C ALA A 80 3.93 -11.86 -6.14
N SER A 81 5.00 -12.65 -5.96
CA SER A 81 4.93 -14.12 -6.06
C SER A 81 4.02 -14.73 -5.00
N LYS A 82 4.07 -14.24 -3.76
CA LYS A 82 3.24 -14.73 -2.66
C LYS A 82 1.76 -14.37 -2.86
N ALA A 83 1.47 -13.14 -3.30
CA ALA A 83 0.10 -12.75 -3.58
C ALA A 83 -0.52 -13.55 -4.74
N HIS A 84 0.23 -13.77 -5.80
CA HIS A 84 -0.20 -14.62 -6.91
C HIS A 84 -0.35 -16.09 -6.51
N TYR A 85 0.51 -16.58 -5.61
CA TYR A 85 0.36 -17.91 -5.03
C TYR A 85 -0.94 -18.00 -4.23
N LEU A 86 -1.16 -17.10 -3.29
CA LEU A 86 -2.36 -17.08 -2.45
C LEU A 86 -3.63 -16.98 -3.28
N GLN A 87 -3.67 -16.13 -4.31
CA GLN A 87 -4.83 -16.03 -5.21
C GLN A 87 -5.17 -17.36 -5.85
N LYS A 88 -4.16 -18.07 -6.39
CA LYS A 88 -4.37 -19.39 -7.03
C LYS A 88 -4.87 -20.43 -6.04
N GLU A 89 -4.38 -20.45 -4.82
CA GLU A 89 -4.83 -21.41 -3.81
C GLU A 89 -6.23 -21.08 -3.29
N LEU A 90 -6.58 -19.80 -3.14
CA LEU A 90 -7.93 -19.38 -2.80
C LEU A 90 -8.92 -19.69 -3.94
N GLU A 91 -8.54 -19.54 -5.20
CA GLU A 91 -9.36 -19.95 -6.36
C GLU A 91 -9.67 -21.45 -6.33
N LYS A 92 -8.68 -22.30 -6.02
CA LYS A 92 -8.87 -23.75 -5.82
C LYS A 92 -9.75 -24.06 -4.60
N ALA A 93 -9.78 -23.17 -3.62
CA ALA A 93 -10.65 -23.25 -2.46
C ALA A 93 -12.04 -22.63 -2.68
N GLY A 94 -12.45 -22.39 -3.93
CA GLY A 94 -13.77 -21.89 -4.28
C GLY A 94 -13.96 -20.38 -4.17
N LEU A 95 -12.88 -19.62 -3.99
CA LEU A 95 -12.91 -18.15 -4.00
C LEU A 95 -12.28 -17.60 -5.31
N PRO A 96 -13.05 -17.58 -6.42
CA PRO A 96 -12.51 -17.15 -7.70
C PRO A 96 -12.15 -15.65 -7.71
N PRO A 97 -11.11 -15.25 -8.48
CA PRO A 97 -10.76 -13.86 -8.63
C PRO A 97 -11.85 -13.08 -9.37
N VAL A 98 -12.18 -11.88 -8.88
CA VAL A 98 -13.16 -10.98 -9.51
C VAL A 98 -12.55 -10.30 -10.73
N TYR A 99 -11.29 -9.93 -10.66
CA TYR A 99 -10.58 -9.24 -11.74
C TYR A 99 -9.52 -10.15 -12.37
N LYS A 100 -9.50 -10.20 -13.71
CA LYS A 100 -8.53 -10.97 -14.51
C LYS A 100 -7.32 -10.14 -14.99
N LYS A 101 -7.08 -8.99 -14.36
CA LYS A 101 -5.95 -8.11 -14.68
C LYS A 101 -4.74 -8.43 -13.83
N GLU A 102 -3.58 -8.03 -14.31
CA GLU A 102 -2.35 -8.08 -13.52
C GLU A 102 -2.49 -7.21 -12.27
N PHE A 103 -1.90 -7.67 -11.17
CA PHE A 103 -1.88 -6.97 -9.90
C PHE A 103 -0.52 -7.19 -9.21
N PHE A 104 -0.20 -6.39 -8.22
CA PHE A 104 1.07 -6.50 -7.50
C PHE A 104 0.93 -7.43 -6.28
N HIS A 105 0.32 -6.96 -5.19
CA HIS A 105 0.22 -7.72 -3.94
C HIS A 105 -1.19 -7.70 -3.31
N GLU A 106 -2.14 -7.05 -3.96
CA GLU A 106 -3.54 -7.02 -3.55
C GLU A 106 -4.45 -7.53 -4.68
N PHE A 107 -5.43 -8.34 -4.31
CA PHE A 107 -6.38 -8.90 -5.26
C PHE A 107 -7.75 -9.13 -4.60
N VAL A 108 -8.79 -9.22 -5.41
CA VAL A 108 -10.17 -9.38 -4.95
C VAL A 108 -10.70 -10.73 -5.40
N THR A 109 -11.35 -11.44 -4.46
CA THR A 109 -12.09 -12.68 -4.77
C THR A 109 -13.57 -12.52 -4.47
N ALA A 110 -14.39 -13.24 -5.20
CA ALA A 110 -15.76 -13.52 -4.79
C ALA A 110 -15.74 -14.53 -3.62
N SER A 111 -16.77 -14.49 -2.78
CA SER A 111 -16.93 -15.46 -1.70
C SER A 111 -18.20 -16.29 -1.94
N PRO A 112 -18.13 -17.64 -1.84
CA PRO A 112 -19.31 -18.50 -1.96
C PRO A 112 -20.20 -18.48 -0.71
N VAL A 113 -19.69 -17.93 0.40
CA VAL A 113 -20.39 -17.81 1.66
C VAL A 113 -20.40 -16.34 2.12
N ASP A 114 -21.21 -16.04 3.14
CA ASP A 114 -21.22 -14.70 3.72
C ASP A 114 -19.79 -14.29 4.19
N GLY A 115 -19.31 -13.16 3.65
CA GLY A 115 -17.93 -12.71 3.89
C GLY A 115 -17.65 -12.38 5.37
N LYS A 116 -18.65 -11.90 6.13
CA LYS A 116 -18.49 -11.64 7.57
C LYS A 116 -18.32 -12.95 8.33
N ARG A 117 -19.09 -13.97 7.97
CA ARG A 117 -18.97 -15.31 8.56
C ARG A 117 -17.58 -15.89 8.29
N LEU A 118 -17.11 -15.80 7.04
CA LEU A 118 -15.79 -16.31 6.66
C LEU A 118 -14.68 -15.59 7.44
N LEU A 119 -14.66 -14.27 7.42
CA LEU A 119 -13.65 -13.48 8.11
C LEU A 119 -13.67 -13.68 9.63
N GLY A 120 -14.87 -13.76 10.25
CA GLY A 120 -15.02 -14.04 11.68
C GLY A 120 -14.45 -15.42 12.06
N ALA A 121 -14.72 -16.45 11.24
CA ALA A 121 -14.18 -17.78 11.50
C ALA A 121 -12.63 -17.84 11.36
N LEU A 122 -12.04 -17.06 10.44
CA LEU A 122 -10.60 -16.91 10.33
C LEU A 122 -10.01 -16.17 11.53
N GLU A 123 -10.67 -15.10 12.00
CA GLU A 123 -10.25 -14.32 13.17
C GLU A 123 -10.23 -15.16 14.44
N GLU A 124 -11.23 -16.03 14.66
CA GLU A 124 -11.26 -16.99 15.78
C GLU A 124 -10.07 -17.95 15.77
N LYS A 125 -9.47 -18.17 14.60
CA LYS A 125 -8.25 -19.00 14.43
C LYS A 125 -6.97 -18.19 14.43
N GLY A 126 -7.04 -16.88 14.70
CA GLY A 126 -5.89 -15.98 14.77
C GLY A 126 -5.43 -15.41 13.43
N PHE A 127 -6.25 -15.56 12.36
CA PHE A 127 -5.97 -14.96 11.06
C PHE A 127 -6.81 -13.71 10.82
N LEU A 128 -6.15 -12.57 10.66
CA LEU A 128 -6.79 -11.41 10.03
C LEU A 128 -6.84 -11.69 8.53
N GLY A 129 -7.99 -12.16 8.07
CA GLY A 129 -8.25 -12.47 6.67
C GLY A 129 -8.27 -11.21 5.79
N GLY A 130 -9.00 -11.26 4.70
CA GLY A 130 -9.16 -10.10 3.81
C GLY A 130 -10.05 -9.01 4.39
N LEU A 131 -10.25 -7.96 3.61
CA LEU A 131 -11.22 -6.90 3.90
C LEU A 131 -12.52 -7.17 3.13
N LEU A 132 -13.65 -7.17 3.85
CA LEU A 132 -14.96 -7.25 3.21
C LEU A 132 -15.29 -5.93 2.51
N LEU A 133 -15.51 -6.00 1.21
CA LEU A 133 -15.91 -4.87 0.38
C LEU A 133 -17.43 -4.65 0.42
N PRO A 134 -17.93 -3.45 0.08
CA PRO A 134 -19.36 -3.13 0.10
C PRO A 134 -20.21 -4.00 -0.84
N ASP A 135 -19.62 -4.57 -1.87
CA ASP A 135 -20.24 -5.46 -2.84
C ASP A 135 -20.24 -6.95 -2.41
N GLY A 136 -19.75 -7.25 -1.20
CA GLY A 136 -19.67 -8.59 -0.65
C GLY A 136 -18.43 -9.38 -1.07
N ASN A 137 -17.57 -8.84 -1.91
CA ASN A 137 -16.29 -9.43 -2.29
C ASN A 137 -15.24 -9.24 -1.19
N LEU A 138 -14.14 -9.99 -1.28
CA LEU A 138 -13.07 -9.95 -0.31
C LEU A 138 -11.77 -9.45 -0.96
N LEU A 139 -11.20 -8.39 -0.40
CA LEU A 139 -9.87 -7.90 -0.78
C LEU A 139 -8.81 -8.58 0.08
N TRP A 140 -7.84 -9.18 -0.54
CA TRP A 140 -6.71 -9.88 0.07
C TRP A 140 -5.41 -9.16 -0.22
N CYS A 141 -4.46 -9.28 0.72
CA CYS A 141 -3.10 -8.79 0.55
C CYS A 141 -2.11 -9.83 1.07
N ALA A 142 -1.06 -10.08 0.32
CA ALA A 142 0.09 -10.87 0.79
C ALA A 142 1.40 -10.16 0.43
N THR A 143 2.34 -10.17 1.38
CA THR A 143 3.62 -9.48 1.24
C THR A 143 4.79 -10.44 1.51
N ASP A 144 6.01 -9.92 1.47
CA ASP A 144 7.22 -10.65 1.86
C ASP A 144 7.15 -11.22 3.29
N LYS A 145 6.32 -10.65 4.16
CA LYS A 145 6.16 -11.06 5.56
C LYS A 145 5.35 -12.34 5.75
N ASN A 146 4.47 -12.67 4.83
CA ASN A 146 3.66 -13.87 4.96
C ASN A 146 4.48 -15.11 4.57
N SER A 147 4.53 -16.13 5.42
CA SER A 147 5.15 -17.40 5.09
C SER A 147 4.23 -18.25 4.19
N ARG A 148 4.81 -19.25 3.55
CA ARG A 148 4.02 -20.18 2.74
C ARG A 148 3.10 -21.02 3.62
N GLU A 149 3.61 -21.45 4.75
CA GLU A 149 2.91 -22.25 5.75
C GLU A 149 1.67 -21.51 6.28
N GLU A 150 1.80 -20.22 6.58
CA GLU A 150 0.66 -19.37 6.99
C GLU A 150 -0.38 -19.26 5.90
N MET A 151 0.03 -19.06 4.65
CA MET A 151 -0.91 -18.98 3.51
C MET A 151 -1.62 -20.31 3.26
N ASP A 152 -0.90 -21.44 3.35
CA ASP A 152 -1.47 -22.77 3.19
C ASP A 152 -2.47 -23.08 4.30
N GLU A 153 -2.17 -22.69 5.54
CA GLU A 153 -3.09 -22.84 6.68
C GLU A 153 -4.33 -21.96 6.53
N LEU A 154 -4.17 -20.71 6.09
CA LEU A 154 -5.30 -19.83 5.76
C LEU A 154 -6.22 -20.47 4.73
N VAL A 155 -5.66 -21.00 3.66
CA VAL A 155 -6.43 -21.65 2.58
C VAL A 155 -7.14 -22.91 3.09
N ARG A 156 -6.49 -23.70 3.98
CA ARG A 156 -7.11 -24.85 4.63
C ARG A 156 -8.33 -24.45 5.44
N LEU A 157 -8.21 -23.39 6.26
CA LEU A 157 -9.33 -22.86 7.04
C LEU A 157 -10.46 -22.32 6.17
N VAL A 158 -10.13 -21.64 5.08
CA VAL A 158 -11.12 -21.17 4.09
C VAL A 158 -11.92 -22.35 3.53
N LYS A 159 -11.27 -23.45 3.12
CA LYS A 159 -11.95 -24.65 2.64
C LYS A 159 -12.88 -25.24 3.69
N GLU A 160 -12.44 -25.33 4.93
CA GLU A 160 -13.23 -25.84 6.04
C GLU A 160 -14.51 -25.01 6.25
N VAL A 161 -14.41 -23.69 6.23
CA VAL A 161 -15.56 -22.78 6.40
C VAL A 161 -16.51 -22.82 5.20
N CYS A 162 -15.97 -23.00 3.98
CA CYS A 162 -16.75 -23.10 2.75
C CYS A 162 -17.36 -24.50 2.55
N GLY A 163 -17.03 -25.50 3.37
CA GLY A 163 -17.58 -26.85 3.29
C GLY A 163 -16.99 -27.69 2.15
N GLN A 164 -15.72 -27.46 1.83
CA GLN A 164 -14.97 -28.18 0.78
C GLN A 164 -13.91 -29.13 1.37
#